data_8960b981d9fe1ad8abf235be641ad674
#
_entry.id   8960b981d9fe1ad8abf235be641ad674
#
_cell.length_a   1.000
_cell.length_b   1.000
_cell.length_c   1.000
_cell.angle_alpha   90.00
_cell.angle_beta   90.00
_cell.angle_gamma   90.00
#
_symmetry.space_group_name_H-M   'P 1'
#
loop_
_entity.id
_entity.type
_entity.pdbx_description
1 polymer ?
#
loop_
_entity_poly.entity_id
_entity_poly.type
_entity_poly.pdbx_seq_one_letter_code
_entity_poly.pdbx_strand_id
1 'polypeptide(L)'
;ELGCTVVVATHQPRPMLEYATCTYRIEGGRVREVADMSSLGRRESLFSDDMLGWGAIRCAKNGVFSRREDNLGSLEPPGDVSSAKKSSELDKSSEFVAQTSLENGSEAFPRTDGSRILQKMHGGSATTLSEGWFRYDRAGGWVLRGLDVTFSAGAVHAIVGGNGCGKSTILSVLAKTAKLQRGRMVRGAASAALLPQNPKALLVADTVRDELMEWASTCGYDENLARERAASLGLSGLDGRHPYDLSGGQRQLLALAKLLLIGPELLLLDEPTKGLDLFSRRIIARALRDHAKAGGTVIMATHDLDFAEQVADDVVMMFDGEIACMEPPADFFADNVFYRA
;
A
#
# COMPACT_ATOMS: atom_id res chain seq x y z
N GLU A 1 -12.02 -36.60 -14.82
CA GLU A 1 -10.66 -35.98 -14.92
C GLU A 1 -10.50 -35.42 -16.34
N LEU A 2 -10.58 -34.09 -16.49
CA LEU A 2 -10.65 -33.42 -17.79
C LEU A 2 -9.27 -33.17 -18.44
N GLY A 3 -8.17 -33.75 -17.94
CA GLY A 3 -6.84 -33.66 -18.53
C GLY A 3 -6.31 -32.23 -18.74
N CYS A 4 -6.80 -31.24 -18.01
CA CYS A 4 -6.38 -29.86 -18.15
C CYS A 4 -5.11 -29.57 -17.34
N THR A 5 -4.14 -28.88 -17.96
CA THR A 5 -3.01 -28.29 -17.27
C THR A 5 -3.38 -26.88 -16.81
N VAL A 6 -3.27 -26.61 -15.51
CA VAL A 6 -3.51 -25.29 -14.93
C VAL A 6 -2.18 -24.73 -14.46
N VAL A 7 -1.84 -23.53 -14.94
CA VAL A 7 -0.66 -22.77 -14.52
C VAL A 7 -1.14 -21.57 -13.71
N VAL A 8 -0.64 -21.45 -12.47
CA VAL A 8 -0.95 -20.32 -11.57
C VAL A 8 0.33 -19.58 -11.24
N ALA A 9 0.40 -18.31 -11.59
CA ALA A 9 1.46 -17.41 -11.13
C ALA A 9 0.99 -16.68 -9.87
N THR A 10 1.75 -16.77 -8.79
CA THR A 10 1.40 -16.15 -7.50
C THR A 10 2.62 -15.70 -6.75
N HIS A 11 2.50 -14.60 -6.00
CA HIS A 11 3.49 -14.15 -5.02
C HIS A 11 3.28 -14.78 -3.64
N GLN A 12 2.12 -15.41 -3.42
CA GLN A 12 1.77 -16.10 -2.19
C GLN A 12 1.54 -17.59 -2.48
N PRO A 13 2.61 -18.42 -2.53
CA PRO A 13 2.51 -19.81 -2.95
C PRO A 13 1.80 -20.72 -1.94
N ARG A 14 1.83 -20.42 -0.63
CA ARG A 14 1.29 -21.27 0.44
C ARG A 14 -0.11 -21.83 0.17
N PRO A 15 -1.14 -21.03 -0.14
CA PRO A 15 -2.48 -21.54 -0.33
C PRO A 15 -2.62 -22.50 -1.52
N MET A 16 -1.62 -22.48 -2.45
CA MET A 16 -1.62 -23.29 -3.67
C MET A 16 -0.75 -24.55 -3.57
N LEU A 17 0.11 -24.66 -2.55
CA LEU A 17 1.06 -25.77 -2.42
C LEU A 17 0.36 -27.12 -2.29
N GLU A 18 -0.77 -27.21 -1.59
CA GLU A 18 -1.55 -28.44 -1.43
C GLU A 18 -2.06 -28.99 -2.76
N TYR A 19 -2.29 -28.12 -3.73
CA TYR A 19 -2.84 -28.46 -5.07
C TYR A 19 -1.76 -28.52 -6.14
N ALA A 20 -0.53 -28.11 -5.84
CA ALA A 20 0.55 -28.08 -6.81
C ALA A 20 1.18 -29.45 -6.99
N THR A 21 1.33 -29.90 -8.24
CA THR A 21 2.08 -31.12 -8.60
C THR A 21 3.56 -30.82 -8.80
N CYS A 22 3.90 -29.64 -9.28
CA CYS A 22 5.26 -29.13 -9.34
C CYS A 22 5.25 -27.59 -9.23
N THR A 23 6.34 -27.01 -8.75
CA THR A 23 6.49 -25.58 -8.55
C THR A 23 7.78 -25.09 -9.20
N TYR A 24 7.70 -23.89 -9.76
CA TYR A 24 8.84 -23.24 -10.41
C TYR A 24 9.02 -21.84 -9.83
N ARG A 25 10.31 -21.46 -9.67
CA ARG A 25 10.69 -20.10 -9.28
C ARG A 25 11.19 -19.36 -10.51
N ILE A 26 10.79 -18.10 -10.66
CA ILE A 26 11.32 -17.21 -11.70
C ILE A 26 12.32 -16.26 -11.05
N GLU A 27 13.58 -16.36 -11.46
CA GLU A 27 14.66 -15.50 -10.97
C GLU A 27 15.48 -14.97 -12.16
N GLY A 28 15.64 -13.63 -12.21
CA GLY A 28 16.42 -12.99 -13.28
C GLY A 28 15.98 -13.38 -14.71
N GLY A 29 14.67 -13.56 -14.93
CA GLY A 29 14.10 -14.00 -16.22
C GLY A 29 14.30 -15.47 -16.53
N ARG A 30 14.82 -16.29 -15.60
CA ARG A 30 15.01 -17.75 -15.76
C ARG A 30 14.03 -18.51 -14.87
N VAL A 31 13.51 -19.62 -15.40
CA VAL A 31 12.60 -20.52 -14.70
C VAL A 31 13.41 -21.69 -14.14
N ARG A 32 13.28 -21.96 -12.84
CA ARG A 32 13.89 -23.11 -12.16
C ARG A 32 12.81 -23.90 -11.42
N GLU A 33 12.87 -25.22 -11.53
CA GLU A 33 12.03 -26.12 -10.74
C GLU A 33 12.46 -26.12 -9.27
N VAL A 34 11.50 -26.11 -8.36
CA VAL A 34 11.74 -26.16 -6.92
C VAL A 34 11.50 -27.58 -6.45
N ALA A 35 12.57 -28.33 -6.19
CA ALA A 35 12.49 -29.72 -5.77
C ALA A 35 12.03 -29.90 -4.31
N ASP A 36 12.32 -28.94 -3.44
CA ASP A 36 11.90 -28.95 -2.03
C ASP A 36 10.73 -27.99 -1.80
N MET A 37 9.54 -28.55 -1.76
CA MET A 37 8.29 -27.83 -1.53
C MET A 37 8.20 -27.23 -0.12
N SER A 38 8.91 -27.79 0.86
CA SER A 38 8.93 -27.29 2.24
C SER A 38 9.56 -25.91 2.36
N SER A 39 10.49 -25.60 1.45
CA SER A 39 11.13 -24.28 1.39
C SER A 39 10.18 -23.16 0.98
N LEU A 40 9.13 -23.49 0.22
CA LEU A 40 8.12 -22.53 -0.24
C LEU A 40 7.11 -22.16 0.85
N GLY A 41 6.99 -23.00 1.87
CA GLY A 41 6.06 -22.80 2.99
C GLY A 41 6.63 -22.00 4.16
N ARG A 42 7.94 -21.69 4.18
CA ARG A 42 8.52 -20.90 5.27
C ARG A 42 8.15 -19.43 5.14
N ARG A 43 7.73 -18.83 6.25
CA ARG A 43 7.57 -17.37 6.33
C ARG A 43 8.93 -16.71 6.14
N GLU A 44 9.11 -15.99 5.05
CA GLU A 44 10.29 -15.15 4.87
C GLU A 44 10.08 -13.84 5.61
N SER A 45 11.00 -13.50 6.53
CA SER A 45 10.96 -12.22 7.21
C SER A 45 11.12 -11.08 6.22
N LEU A 46 10.28 -10.04 6.33
CA LEU A 46 10.41 -8.81 5.54
C LEU A 46 11.73 -8.09 5.79
N PHE A 47 12.40 -8.41 6.89
CA PHE A 47 13.66 -7.79 7.31
C PHE A 47 14.89 -8.70 7.16
N SER A 48 14.76 -9.92 6.55
CA SER A 48 15.90 -10.76 6.21
C SER A 48 16.63 -10.26 4.98
N ASP A 49 17.97 -10.47 4.93
CA ASP A 49 18.82 -10.00 3.81
C ASP A 49 18.67 -10.83 2.52
N ASP A 50 17.89 -11.90 2.53
CA ASP A 50 17.69 -12.76 1.36
C ASP A 50 16.81 -12.09 0.30
N MET A 51 17.46 -11.59 -0.72
CA MET A 51 16.93 -10.84 -1.86
C MET A 51 16.32 -11.72 -2.94
N LEU A 52 15.43 -12.66 -2.63
CA LEU A 52 14.84 -13.53 -3.65
C LEU A 52 13.32 -13.30 -3.78
N GLY A 53 12.93 -12.72 -4.92
CA GLY A 53 11.54 -12.64 -5.32
C GLY A 53 11.00 -14.03 -5.71
N TRP A 54 9.82 -14.41 -5.19
CA TRP A 54 9.18 -15.68 -5.49
C TRP A 54 8.04 -15.49 -6.48
N GLY A 55 8.12 -16.24 -7.59
CA GLY A 55 6.96 -16.53 -8.42
C GLY A 55 6.80 -18.06 -8.51
N ALA A 56 5.68 -18.59 -8.13
CA ALA A 56 5.40 -20.02 -8.25
C ALA A 56 4.53 -20.29 -9.47
N ILE A 57 4.97 -21.21 -10.33
CA ILE A 57 4.21 -21.70 -11.49
C ILE A 57 3.82 -23.15 -11.20
N ARG A 58 2.54 -23.47 -11.34
CA ARG A 58 2.01 -24.81 -11.16
C ARG A 58 2.01 -25.59 -12.49
N CYS A 59 2.44 -26.84 -12.49
CA CYS A 59 2.39 -27.74 -13.65
C CYS A 59 1.73 -29.08 -13.32
N ALA A 60 0.99 -29.68 -14.22
CA ALA A 60 0.37 -31.01 -14.06
C ALA A 60 1.36 -32.13 -14.42
N LYS A 61 1.15 -33.29 -13.83
CA LYS A 61 2.07 -34.46 -13.75
C LYS A 61 2.62 -35.04 -15.06
N ASN A 62 2.16 -34.67 -16.26
CA ASN A 62 2.54 -35.32 -17.51
C ASN A 62 2.86 -34.33 -18.66
N GLY A 63 3.61 -33.29 -18.40
CA GLY A 63 4.01 -32.35 -19.42
C GLY A 63 5.51 -32.40 -19.73
N VAL A 64 5.91 -33.12 -20.76
CA VAL A 64 7.23 -32.98 -21.38
C VAL A 64 7.30 -31.59 -22.03
N PHE A 65 8.13 -30.70 -21.51
CA PHE A 65 8.48 -29.46 -22.19
C PHE A 65 9.36 -29.81 -23.40
N SER A 66 8.75 -29.96 -24.58
CA SER A 66 9.52 -29.86 -25.83
C SER A 66 9.74 -28.37 -26.11
N ARG A 67 11.00 -27.95 -26.16
CA ARG A 67 11.41 -26.72 -26.80
C ARG A 67 10.91 -26.76 -28.26
N ARG A 68 9.90 -25.99 -28.58
CA ARG A 68 9.69 -25.52 -29.94
C ARG A 68 10.26 -24.10 -30.05
N GLU A 69 11.40 -24.04 -30.69
CA GLU A 69 11.82 -22.84 -31.38
C GLU A 69 10.99 -22.80 -32.66
N ASP A 70 9.96 -21.97 -32.67
CA ASP A 70 9.24 -21.65 -33.91
C ASP A 70 8.89 -20.17 -33.96
N ASN A 71 9.59 -19.51 -34.89
CA ASN A 71 9.20 -18.38 -35.72
C ASN A 71 8.16 -17.40 -35.19
N LEU A 72 8.66 -16.24 -34.78
CA LEU A 72 7.91 -14.99 -34.73
C LEU A 72 7.56 -14.55 -36.15
N GLY A 73 6.38 -14.96 -36.59
CA GLY A 73 5.68 -14.35 -37.73
C GLY A 73 5.06 -13.03 -37.31
N SER A 74 5.42 -11.99 -38.03
CA SER A 74 4.86 -10.66 -37.98
C SER A 74 3.33 -10.68 -38.06
N LEU A 75 2.63 -10.15 -37.04
CA LEU A 75 1.23 -9.78 -37.13
C LEU A 75 1.11 -8.26 -37.01
N GLU A 76 0.69 -7.66 -38.13
CA GLU A 76 0.27 -6.26 -38.20
C GLU A 76 -0.99 -6.00 -37.36
N PRO A 77 -1.17 -4.78 -36.83
CA PRO A 77 -2.34 -4.43 -36.02
C PRO A 77 -3.54 -4.17 -36.97
N PRO A 78 -4.76 -4.56 -36.56
CA PRO A 78 -5.97 -4.14 -37.27
C PRO A 78 -6.36 -2.71 -36.90
N GLY A 79 -6.81 -2.02 -37.97
CA GLY A 79 -7.07 -0.60 -38.02
C GLY A 79 -8.20 -0.06 -37.14
N ASP A 80 -8.21 1.25 -37.16
CA ASP A 80 -9.16 2.21 -36.68
C ASP A 80 -10.63 1.74 -36.56
N VAL A 81 -11.19 1.94 -35.36
CA VAL A 81 -12.62 2.22 -35.22
C VAL A 81 -12.81 3.47 -34.37
N SER A 82 -13.40 4.46 -35.03
CA SER A 82 -13.74 5.79 -34.60
C SER A 82 -14.68 5.85 -33.40
N SER A 83 -14.44 6.87 -32.61
CA SER A 83 -15.42 7.76 -31.93
C SER A 83 -16.50 7.16 -31.04
N ALA A 84 -16.32 7.35 -29.74
CA ALA A 84 -17.44 7.73 -28.87
C ALA A 84 -16.93 8.63 -27.75
N LYS A 85 -17.38 9.88 -27.79
CA LYS A 85 -17.30 10.87 -26.71
C LYS A 85 -17.92 10.29 -25.45
N LYS A 86 -17.19 10.30 -24.32
CA LYS A 86 -17.76 10.55 -23.00
C LYS A 86 -16.76 11.34 -22.17
N SER A 87 -17.15 12.55 -22.01
CA SER A 87 -16.56 13.61 -21.22
C SER A 87 -16.63 13.34 -19.71
N SER A 88 -15.55 13.77 -19.03
CA SER A 88 -15.57 14.55 -17.81
C SER A 88 -16.33 14.03 -16.58
N GLU A 89 -15.63 13.22 -15.78
CA GLU A 89 -15.89 13.11 -14.33
C GLU A 89 -14.62 12.66 -13.54
N LEU A 90 -13.43 13.10 -13.97
CA LEU A 90 -12.15 12.60 -13.38
C LEU A 90 -11.37 13.65 -12.62
N ASP A 91 -11.96 14.83 -12.32
CA ASP A 91 -11.14 15.97 -11.89
C ASP A 91 -11.44 16.54 -10.49
N LYS A 92 -11.99 15.75 -9.57
CA LYS A 92 -12.25 16.26 -8.21
C LYS A 92 -11.49 15.57 -7.07
N SER A 93 -10.82 14.44 -7.33
CA SER A 93 -10.17 13.68 -6.25
C SER A 93 -8.73 14.11 -5.95
N SER A 94 -7.99 14.61 -6.94
CA SER A 94 -6.60 15.03 -6.77
C SER A 94 -6.44 16.38 -6.09
N GLU A 95 -7.29 17.35 -6.42
CA GLU A 95 -7.33 18.64 -5.72
C GLU A 95 -7.78 18.50 -4.26
N PHE A 96 -8.65 17.53 -3.96
CA PHE A 96 -9.21 17.36 -2.62
C PHE A 96 -8.20 16.81 -1.60
N VAL A 97 -7.24 15.99 -2.02
CA VAL A 97 -6.21 15.43 -1.11
C VAL A 97 -5.16 16.48 -0.76
N ALA A 98 -4.85 17.40 -1.68
CA ALA A 98 -3.92 18.50 -1.43
C ALA A 98 -4.57 19.64 -0.59
N GLN A 99 -5.84 19.91 -0.79
CA GLN A 99 -6.55 20.99 -0.06
C GLN A 99 -6.77 20.69 1.42
N THR A 100 -6.98 19.43 1.83
CA THR A 100 -7.17 19.11 3.25
C THR A 100 -5.93 19.34 4.12
N SER A 101 -4.74 19.44 3.52
CA SER A 101 -3.51 19.77 4.24
C SER A 101 -3.27 21.28 4.39
N LEU A 102 -3.96 22.12 3.62
CA LEU A 102 -3.69 23.57 3.50
C LEU A 102 -4.74 24.48 4.17
N GLU A 103 -5.92 23.99 4.53
CA GLU A 103 -7.00 24.85 5.03
C GLU A 103 -6.97 25.17 6.54
N ASN A 104 -6.03 24.67 7.31
CA ASN A 104 -5.93 24.98 8.74
C ASN A 104 -4.67 25.78 9.07
N GLY A 105 -4.77 27.10 8.88
CA GLY A 105 -3.89 28.09 9.51
C GLY A 105 -2.75 28.57 8.60
N SER A 106 -2.72 29.86 8.39
CA SER A 106 -1.65 30.66 7.78
C SER A 106 -0.39 30.70 8.65
N GLU A 107 0.16 29.56 9.00
CA GLU A 107 1.53 29.45 9.48
C GLU A 107 2.34 28.79 8.38
N ALA A 108 3.17 29.60 7.72
CA ALA A 108 4.16 29.15 6.76
C ALA A 108 4.95 27.99 7.37
N PHE A 109 4.98 26.82 6.69
CA PHE A 109 5.89 25.74 7.04
C PHE A 109 7.30 26.35 7.20
N PRO A 110 8.00 26.11 8.31
CA PRO A 110 9.34 26.64 8.48
C PRO A 110 10.20 26.10 7.33
N ARG A 111 10.81 27.00 6.57
CA ARG A 111 11.83 26.66 5.57
C ARG A 111 12.97 25.95 6.30
N THR A 112 12.96 24.63 6.25
CA THR A 112 13.96 23.79 6.92
C THR A 112 14.88 23.20 5.87
N ASP A 113 16.18 23.41 6.10
CA ASP A 113 17.29 22.68 5.50
C ASP A 113 16.95 21.17 5.41
N GLY A 114 17.12 20.55 4.23
CA GLY A 114 16.69 19.18 3.94
C GLY A 114 17.18 18.12 4.92
N SER A 115 18.28 18.39 5.66
CA SER A 115 18.78 17.54 6.73
C SER A 115 17.90 17.55 8.00
N ARG A 116 16.97 18.51 8.14
CA ARG A 116 16.10 18.67 9.31
C ARG A 116 14.76 17.99 9.20
N ILE A 117 14.30 17.63 8.00
CA ILE A 117 13.01 16.92 7.82
C ILE A 117 13.08 15.51 8.43
N LEU A 118 14.23 14.87 8.48
CA LEU A 118 14.45 13.60 9.18
C LEU A 118 14.70 13.76 10.70
N GLN A 119 14.88 14.96 11.21
CA GLN A 119 15.37 15.17 12.59
C GLN A 119 14.36 15.63 13.64
N LYS A 120 13.13 15.98 13.30
CA LYS A 120 12.14 16.38 14.32
C LYS A 120 10.70 16.27 13.83
N MET A 121 10.19 15.06 13.69
CA MET A 121 8.77 14.84 13.97
C MET A 121 8.62 14.98 15.50
N HIS A 122 8.00 16.06 15.96
CA HIS A 122 7.61 16.16 17.36
C HIS A 122 6.58 15.09 17.58
N GLY A 123 6.81 14.19 18.51
CA GLY A 123 5.89 13.10 18.80
C GLY A 123 4.47 13.65 18.93
N GLY A 124 3.65 13.36 17.91
CA GLY A 124 2.24 13.77 17.90
C GLY A 124 1.50 13.17 19.07
N SER A 125 0.35 13.72 19.41
CA SER A 125 -0.56 13.10 20.36
C SER A 125 -1.29 11.94 19.69
N ALA A 126 -1.87 11.05 20.48
CA ALA A 126 -2.70 9.96 19.99
C ALA A 126 -3.87 10.48 19.15
N THR A 127 -4.25 9.73 18.13
CA THR A 127 -5.43 10.00 17.31
C THR A 127 -6.58 9.12 17.81
N THR A 128 -7.69 9.74 18.24
CA THR A 128 -8.81 9.05 18.88
C THR A 128 -10.11 9.27 18.12
N LEU A 129 -10.86 8.20 17.90
CA LEU A 129 -12.28 8.25 17.54
C LEU A 129 -13.09 7.79 18.74
N SER A 130 -14.18 8.50 19.04
CA SER A 130 -15.12 8.18 20.12
C SER A 130 -16.55 8.18 19.57
N GLU A 131 -17.24 7.04 19.74
CA GLU A 131 -18.60 6.80 19.25
C GLU A 131 -18.81 7.24 17.79
N GLY A 132 -17.84 6.88 16.91
CA GLY A 132 -17.81 7.33 15.53
C GLY A 132 -18.86 6.63 14.66
N TRP A 133 -19.83 7.40 14.11
CA TRP A 133 -20.82 6.89 13.17
C TRP A 133 -20.70 7.58 11.82
N PHE A 134 -20.68 6.78 10.75
CA PHE A 134 -20.59 7.27 9.39
C PHE A 134 -21.40 6.44 8.41
N ARG A 135 -22.03 7.10 7.45
CA ARG A 135 -22.66 6.52 6.26
C ARG A 135 -22.51 7.47 5.07
N TYR A 136 -22.42 6.91 3.87
CA TYR A 136 -22.26 7.70 2.64
C TYR A 136 -23.57 8.39 2.24
N ASP A 137 -24.69 7.69 2.37
CA ASP A 137 -26.03 8.20 2.04
C ASP A 137 -26.93 8.22 3.29
N ARG A 138 -27.77 9.25 3.40
CA ARG A 138 -28.75 9.38 4.50
C ARG A 138 -29.77 8.24 4.55
N ALA A 139 -30.13 7.67 3.38
CA ALA A 139 -31.01 6.52 3.25
C ALA A 139 -30.27 5.18 3.38
N GLY A 140 -28.94 5.18 3.29
CA GLY A 140 -28.10 3.99 3.38
C GLY A 140 -27.86 3.50 4.80
N GLY A 141 -27.37 2.25 4.92
CA GLY A 141 -26.91 1.68 6.19
C GLY A 141 -25.67 2.39 6.73
N TRP A 142 -25.48 2.28 8.03
CA TRP A 142 -24.25 2.73 8.68
C TRP A 142 -23.06 1.88 8.23
N VAL A 143 -21.98 2.53 7.81
CA VAL A 143 -20.70 1.91 7.42
C VAL A 143 -19.77 1.85 8.61
N LEU A 144 -19.76 2.90 9.45
CA LEU A 144 -19.09 2.91 10.75
C LEU A 144 -20.15 3.00 11.84
N ARG A 145 -20.01 2.18 12.87
CA ARG A 145 -21.04 1.97 13.91
C ARG A 145 -20.43 2.09 15.30
N GLY A 146 -20.53 3.28 15.90
CA GLY A 146 -20.06 3.50 17.27
C GLY A 146 -18.59 3.18 17.48
N LEU A 147 -17.72 3.59 16.55
CA LEU A 147 -16.30 3.29 16.62
C LEU A 147 -15.63 4.00 17.79
N ASP A 148 -15.03 3.19 18.68
CA ASP A 148 -14.13 3.64 19.74
C ASP A 148 -12.74 3.05 19.52
N VAL A 149 -11.76 3.89 19.19
CA VAL A 149 -10.37 3.47 18.95
C VAL A 149 -9.40 4.61 19.19
N THR A 150 -8.23 4.28 19.76
CA THR A 150 -7.13 5.22 19.96
C THR A 150 -5.86 4.67 19.34
N PHE A 151 -5.31 5.40 18.38
CA PHE A 151 -4.03 5.11 17.73
C PHE A 151 -2.93 5.89 18.43
N SER A 152 -1.97 5.20 19.00
CA SER A 152 -0.81 5.80 19.67
C SER A 152 0.09 6.50 18.64
N ALA A 153 0.71 7.62 19.06
CA ALA A 153 1.65 8.33 18.20
C ALA A 153 2.98 7.58 18.07
N GLY A 154 3.63 7.71 16.90
CA GLY A 154 4.94 7.12 16.65
C GLY A 154 4.94 5.60 16.45
N ALA A 155 3.77 5.01 16.18
CA ALA A 155 3.58 3.58 15.99
C ALA A 155 2.99 3.25 14.62
N VAL A 156 3.09 2.00 14.23
CA VAL A 156 2.47 1.43 13.03
C VAL A 156 1.24 0.61 13.44
N HIS A 157 0.06 1.03 13.03
CA HIS A 157 -1.20 0.34 13.28
C HIS A 157 -1.74 -0.29 12.00
N ALA A 158 -2.12 -1.56 12.05
CA ALA A 158 -2.74 -2.27 10.93
C ALA A 158 -4.21 -2.51 11.20
N ILE A 159 -5.09 -1.96 10.38
CA ILE A 159 -6.53 -2.25 10.39
C ILE A 159 -6.79 -3.42 9.45
N VAL A 160 -7.25 -4.54 10.01
CA VAL A 160 -7.57 -5.76 9.29
C VAL A 160 -9.07 -6.07 9.36
N GLY A 161 -9.57 -6.89 8.45
CA GLY A 161 -10.98 -7.28 8.41
C GLY A 161 -11.46 -7.57 7.00
N GLY A 162 -12.67 -8.09 6.88
CA GLY A 162 -13.29 -8.45 5.60
C GLY A 162 -13.52 -7.26 4.66
N ASN A 163 -13.80 -7.57 3.39
CA ASN A 163 -14.17 -6.53 2.43
C ASN A 163 -15.49 -5.86 2.85
N GLY A 164 -15.55 -4.53 2.72
CA GLY A 164 -16.76 -3.77 3.07
C GLY A 164 -16.96 -3.48 4.56
N CYS A 165 -16.09 -3.97 5.47
CA CYS A 165 -16.24 -3.71 6.92
C CYS A 165 -15.95 -2.26 7.34
N GLY A 166 -15.51 -1.36 6.44
CA GLY A 166 -15.32 0.06 6.73
C GLY A 166 -13.87 0.54 6.80
N LYS A 167 -12.86 -0.29 6.48
CA LYS A 167 -11.42 0.07 6.58
C LYS A 167 -11.04 1.33 5.80
N SER A 168 -11.39 1.42 4.53
CA SER A 168 -11.11 2.62 3.72
C SER A 168 -11.91 3.83 4.21
N THR A 169 -13.08 3.59 4.80
CA THR A 169 -13.93 4.65 5.34
C THR A 169 -13.34 5.26 6.61
N ILE A 170 -12.80 4.45 7.53
CA ILE A 170 -12.13 4.98 8.72
C ILE A 170 -10.89 5.80 8.32
N LEU A 171 -10.10 5.34 7.32
CA LEU A 171 -8.97 6.12 6.79
C LEU A 171 -9.43 7.47 6.23
N SER A 172 -10.54 7.50 5.50
CA SER A 172 -11.13 8.74 4.97
C SER A 172 -11.57 9.70 6.09
N VAL A 173 -12.11 9.18 7.18
CA VAL A 173 -12.46 9.98 8.36
C VAL A 173 -11.20 10.53 9.03
N LEU A 174 -10.18 9.72 9.22
CA LEU A 174 -8.90 10.13 9.82
C LEU A 174 -8.16 11.16 8.94
N ALA A 175 -8.25 11.03 7.62
CA ALA A 175 -7.75 12.02 6.65
C ALA A 175 -8.56 13.33 6.65
N LYS A 176 -9.74 13.37 7.31
CA LYS A 176 -10.74 14.45 7.25
C LYS A 176 -11.36 14.66 5.87
N THR A 177 -11.24 13.70 4.95
CA THR A 177 -11.94 13.69 3.66
C THR A 177 -13.40 13.27 3.81
N ALA A 178 -13.73 12.57 4.90
CA ALA A 178 -15.08 12.23 5.31
C ALA A 178 -15.35 12.76 6.73
N LYS A 179 -16.59 13.21 7.00
CA LYS A 179 -16.97 13.76 8.30
C LYS A 179 -17.96 12.83 9.00
N LEU A 180 -17.70 12.46 10.24
CA LEU A 180 -18.61 11.69 11.07
C LEU A 180 -19.97 12.40 11.18
N GLN A 181 -21.07 11.64 11.11
CA GLN A 181 -22.41 12.16 11.38
C GLN A 181 -22.71 12.20 12.89
N ARG A 182 -22.07 11.28 13.67
CA ARG A 182 -22.16 11.26 15.14
C ARG A 182 -20.79 10.88 15.70
N GLY A 183 -20.56 11.19 16.96
CA GLY A 183 -19.30 10.94 17.64
C GLY A 183 -18.27 12.05 17.41
N ARG A 184 -17.06 11.80 17.85
CA ARG A 184 -15.97 12.76 17.83
C ARG A 184 -14.67 12.12 17.32
N MET A 185 -13.91 12.86 16.53
CA MET A 185 -12.56 12.51 16.15
C MET A 185 -11.61 13.61 16.62
N VAL A 186 -10.57 13.21 17.37
CA VAL A 186 -9.46 14.07 17.77
C VAL A 186 -8.22 13.53 17.06
N ARG A 187 -7.73 14.25 16.07
CA ARG A 187 -6.48 13.91 15.39
C ARG A 187 -5.33 14.59 16.11
N GLY A 188 -4.46 13.79 16.73
CA GLY A 188 -3.30 14.27 17.47
C GLY A 188 -2.17 14.78 16.57
N ALA A 189 -2.21 14.47 15.28
CA ALA A 189 -1.26 14.92 14.26
C ALA A 189 -1.71 16.22 13.61
N ALA A 190 -0.77 17.17 13.42
CA ALA A 190 -1.04 18.42 12.73
C ALA A 190 -1.23 18.20 11.21
N SER A 191 -0.41 17.31 10.61
CA SER A 191 -0.46 16.98 9.20
C SER A 191 -0.81 15.50 8.98
N ALA A 192 -1.55 15.21 7.90
CA ALA A 192 -1.84 13.84 7.49
C ALA A 192 -1.79 13.71 5.97
N ALA A 193 -1.34 12.54 5.51
CA ALA A 193 -1.36 12.17 4.11
C ALA A 193 -2.01 10.79 3.94
N LEU A 194 -2.79 10.61 2.88
CA LEU A 194 -3.50 9.38 2.56
C LEU A 194 -3.00 8.81 1.23
N LEU A 195 -2.48 7.57 1.25
CA LEU A 195 -2.27 6.76 0.07
C LEU A 195 -3.57 5.99 -0.22
N PRO A 196 -4.30 6.35 -1.28
CA PRO A 196 -5.53 5.63 -1.62
C PRO A 196 -5.20 4.25 -2.23
N GLN A 197 -6.18 3.35 -2.24
CA GLN A 197 -6.05 2.01 -2.83
C GLN A 197 -5.61 2.05 -4.32
N ASN A 198 -6.00 3.09 -5.06
CA ASN A 198 -5.53 3.34 -6.42
C ASN A 198 -4.50 4.48 -6.42
N PRO A 199 -3.20 4.17 -6.52
CA PRO A 199 -2.15 5.18 -6.47
C PRO A 199 -2.19 6.18 -7.64
N LYS A 200 -2.86 5.83 -8.75
CA LYS A 200 -3.02 6.73 -9.90
C LYS A 200 -3.74 8.03 -9.55
N ALA A 201 -4.56 8.03 -8.49
CA ALA A 201 -5.24 9.23 -8.03
C ALA A 201 -4.28 10.34 -7.52
N LEU A 202 -3.03 9.97 -7.22
CA LEU A 202 -1.99 10.90 -6.76
C LEU A 202 -0.99 11.28 -7.86
N LEU A 203 -1.10 10.69 -9.06
CA LEU A 203 -0.11 10.84 -10.12
C LEU A 203 -0.69 11.65 -11.27
N VAL A 204 -0.19 12.87 -11.47
CA VAL A 204 -0.72 13.88 -12.42
C VAL A 204 0.33 14.43 -13.37
N ALA A 205 1.65 14.27 -13.07
CA ALA A 205 2.73 14.79 -13.89
C ALA A 205 3.16 13.82 -15.00
N ASP A 206 3.91 14.35 -15.99
CA ASP A 206 4.36 13.59 -17.15
C ASP A 206 5.60 12.74 -16.88
N THR A 207 6.39 13.05 -15.85
CA THR A 207 7.58 12.28 -15.49
C THR A 207 7.62 11.95 -14.00
N VAL A 208 8.34 10.87 -13.65
CA VAL A 208 8.58 10.50 -12.24
C VAL A 208 9.26 11.62 -11.48
N ARG A 209 10.22 12.32 -12.11
CA ARG A 209 10.90 13.47 -11.51
C ARG A 209 9.90 14.59 -11.20
N ASP A 210 9.07 14.96 -12.16
CA ASP A 210 8.11 16.04 -11.98
C ASP A 210 7.06 15.69 -10.92
N GLU A 211 6.62 14.42 -10.85
CA GLU A 211 5.77 13.93 -9.76
C GLU A 211 6.40 14.13 -8.39
N LEU A 212 7.66 13.77 -8.23
CA LEU A 212 8.37 13.92 -6.96
C LEU A 212 8.61 15.38 -6.61
N MET A 213 8.67 16.28 -7.58
CA MET A 213 8.90 17.71 -7.39
C MET A 213 7.63 18.55 -7.31
N GLU A 214 6.45 17.96 -7.55
CA GLU A 214 5.17 18.70 -7.62
C GLU A 214 4.92 19.57 -6.37
N TRP A 215 5.18 19.05 -5.20
CA TRP A 215 4.94 19.77 -3.93
C TRP A 215 6.19 20.40 -3.32
N ALA A 216 7.32 20.36 -4.03
CA ALA A 216 8.61 20.85 -3.51
C ALA A 216 8.55 22.33 -3.09
N SER A 217 7.93 23.20 -3.90
CA SER A 217 7.79 24.63 -3.60
C SER A 217 6.93 24.90 -2.38
N THR A 218 5.90 24.10 -2.16
CA THR A 218 4.96 24.25 -1.04
C THR A 218 5.49 23.65 0.25
N CYS A 219 6.14 22.48 0.16
CA CYS A 219 6.60 21.71 1.31
C CYS A 219 8.07 22.00 1.67
N GLY A 220 8.81 22.71 0.81
CA GLY A 220 10.18 23.21 1.11
C GLY A 220 11.28 22.15 1.01
N TYR A 221 11.08 21.05 0.28
CA TYR A 221 12.12 20.09 -0.02
C TYR A 221 12.78 20.37 -1.38
N ASP A 222 14.01 19.87 -1.57
CA ASP A 222 14.77 20.04 -2.80
C ASP A 222 14.85 18.76 -3.64
N GLU A 223 15.45 18.88 -4.83
CA GLU A 223 15.63 17.77 -5.76
C GLU A 223 16.55 16.68 -5.19
N ASN A 224 17.52 17.02 -4.31
CA ASN A 224 18.41 16.03 -3.72
C ASN A 224 17.62 15.10 -2.79
N LEU A 225 16.76 15.68 -1.93
CA LEU A 225 15.89 14.89 -1.06
C LEU A 225 14.91 14.04 -1.88
N ALA A 226 14.35 14.60 -2.95
CA ALA A 226 13.45 13.83 -3.84
C ALA A 226 14.19 12.63 -4.47
N ARG A 227 15.42 12.81 -4.93
CA ARG A 227 16.25 11.75 -5.52
C ARG A 227 16.66 10.70 -4.47
N GLU A 228 17.05 11.12 -3.26
CA GLU A 228 17.35 10.20 -2.16
C GLU A 228 16.13 9.36 -1.77
N ARG A 229 14.96 9.99 -1.70
CA ARG A 229 13.70 9.30 -1.41
C ARG A 229 13.36 8.29 -2.51
N ALA A 230 13.48 8.69 -3.78
CA ALA A 230 13.28 7.79 -4.91
C ALA A 230 14.23 6.58 -4.86
N ALA A 231 15.50 6.82 -4.59
CA ALA A 231 16.51 5.77 -4.46
C ALA A 231 16.21 4.81 -3.31
N SER A 232 15.79 5.32 -2.14
CA SER A 232 15.44 4.50 -0.98
C SER A 232 14.23 3.60 -1.22
N LEU A 233 13.38 3.95 -2.18
CA LEU A 233 12.19 3.20 -2.59
C LEU A 233 12.39 2.42 -3.90
N GLY A 234 13.64 2.29 -4.39
CA GLY A 234 13.96 1.46 -5.56
C GLY A 234 13.50 2.07 -6.90
N LEU A 235 13.35 3.39 -6.98
CA LEU A 235 12.92 4.12 -8.18
C LEU A 235 14.08 4.74 -8.97
N SER A 236 15.33 4.46 -8.60
CA SER A 236 16.51 5.00 -9.29
C SER A 236 16.50 4.68 -10.78
N GLY A 237 16.83 5.67 -11.61
CA GLY A 237 16.90 5.54 -13.05
C GLY A 237 15.54 5.54 -13.77
N LEU A 238 14.47 5.88 -13.05
CA LEU A 238 13.12 5.99 -13.62
C LEU A 238 12.69 7.46 -13.83
N ASP A 239 13.53 8.42 -13.51
CA ASP A 239 13.24 9.86 -13.43
C ASP A 239 12.52 10.42 -14.67
N GLY A 240 12.94 10.03 -15.87
CA GLY A 240 12.36 10.49 -17.13
C GLY A 240 11.18 9.64 -17.64
N ARG A 241 10.76 8.60 -16.94
CA ARG A 241 9.63 7.77 -17.36
C ARG A 241 8.31 8.43 -17.00
N HIS A 242 7.31 8.21 -17.85
CA HIS A 242 5.94 8.57 -17.50
C HIS A 242 5.42 7.66 -16.38
N PRO A 243 4.72 8.17 -15.34
CA PRO A 243 4.22 7.38 -14.22
C PRO A 243 3.34 6.19 -14.63
N TYR A 244 2.59 6.31 -15.71
CA TYR A 244 1.74 5.23 -16.21
C TYR A 244 2.49 4.12 -16.95
N ASP A 245 3.73 4.34 -17.36
CA ASP A 245 4.62 3.32 -17.95
C ASP A 245 5.32 2.46 -16.87
N LEU A 246 5.17 2.83 -15.61
CA LEU A 246 5.68 2.07 -14.49
C LEU A 246 4.85 0.81 -14.23
N SER A 247 5.48 -0.23 -13.66
CA SER A 247 4.73 -1.38 -13.12
C SER A 247 3.76 -0.95 -12.02
N GLY A 248 2.78 -1.80 -11.69
CA GLY A 248 1.85 -1.54 -10.58
C GLY A 248 2.58 -1.25 -9.26
N GLY A 249 3.61 -2.05 -8.95
CA GLY A 249 4.43 -1.89 -7.76
C GLY A 249 5.25 -0.59 -7.78
N GLN A 250 5.88 -0.27 -8.91
CA GLN A 250 6.62 0.99 -9.03
C GLN A 250 5.73 2.22 -8.87
N ARG A 251 4.49 2.18 -9.39
CA ARG A 251 3.51 3.27 -9.16
C ARG A 251 3.14 3.41 -7.70
N GLN A 252 2.95 2.29 -7.00
CA GLN A 252 2.67 2.30 -5.57
C GLN A 252 3.82 2.92 -4.78
N LEU A 253 5.06 2.52 -5.09
CA LEU A 253 6.27 3.08 -4.48
C LEU A 253 6.45 4.56 -4.81
N LEU A 254 6.15 4.99 -6.05
CA LEU A 254 6.20 6.40 -6.44
C LEU A 254 5.19 7.25 -5.65
N ALA A 255 3.95 6.80 -5.55
CA ALA A 255 2.93 7.50 -4.77
C ALA A 255 3.31 7.57 -3.28
N LEU A 256 3.87 6.50 -2.71
CA LEU A 256 4.39 6.51 -1.34
C LEU A 256 5.58 7.47 -1.19
N ALA A 257 6.52 7.49 -2.15
CA ALA A 257 7.66 8.42 -2.15
C ALA A 257 7.19 9.87 -2.07
N LYS A 258 6.22 10.22 -2.91
CA LYS A 258 5.61 11.55 -2.98
C LYS A 258 4.99 11.97 -1.63
N LEU A 259 4.26 11.06 -0.97
CA LEU A 259 3.68 11.34 0.36
C LEU A 259 4.76 11.46 1.45
N LEU A 260 5.79 10.63 1.41
CA LEU A 260 6.88 10.71 2.39
C LEU A 260 7.75 11.96 2.25
N LEU A 261 7.80 12.59 1.07
CA LEU A 261 8.47 13.87 0.85
C LEU A 261 7.79 15.03 1.56
N ILE A 262 6.48 14.96 1.77
CA ILE A 262 5.73 15.95 2.57
C ILE A 262 6.09 15.85 4.05
N GLY A 263 6.54 14.68 4.53
CA GLY A 263 6.84 14.42 5.92
C GLY A 263 5.61 14.51 6.84
N PRO A 264 4.51 13.79 6.56
CA PRO A 264 3.29 13.89 7.35
C PRO A 264 3.50 13.28 8.74
N GLU A 265 2.92 13.90 9.78
CA GLU A 265 2.90 13.30 11.12
C GLU A 265 2.02 12.05 11.19
N LEU A 266 0.97 11.98 10.35
CA LEU A 266 0.07 10.84 10.23
C LEU A 266 0.05 10.36 8.77
N LEU A 267 0.59 9.17 8.53
CA LEU A 267 0.58 8.51 7.23
C LEU A 267 -0.53 7.44 7.21
N LEU A 268 -1.51 7.64 6.35
CA LEU A 268 -2.64 6.75 6.15
C LEU A 268 -2.47 5.97 4.85
N LEU A 269 -2.67 4.66 4.86
CA LEU A 269 -2.40 3.80 3.70
C LEU A 269 -3.56 2.82 3.49
N ASP A 270 -4.14 2.84 2.30
CA ASP A 270 -5.19 1.89 1.92
C ASP A 270 -4.62 0.82 0.98
N GLU A 271 -4.50 -0.43 1.49
CA GLU A 271 -3.95 -1.59 0.79
C GLU A 271 -2.55 -1.36 0.18
N PRO A 272 -1.55 -0.94 0.98
CA PRO A 272 -0.25 -0.51 0.45
C PRO A 272 0.54 -1.62 -0.23
N THR A 273 0.26 -2.90 0.05
CA THR A 273 1.00 -4.06 -0.48
C THR A 273 0.29 -4.79 -1.60
N LYS A 274 -0.88 -4.30 -2.03
CA LYS A 274 -1.71 -4.97 -3.03
C LYS A 274 -0.98 -5.12 -4.36
N GLY A 275 -0.83 -6.38 -4.81
CA GLY A 275 -0.19 -6.71 -6.09
C GLY A 275 1.32 -6.47 -6.14
N LEU A 276 1.97 -6.34 -4.98
CA LEU A 276 3.42 -6.19 -4.88
C LEU A 276 4.12 -7.53 -4.74
N ASP A 277 5.32 -7.62 -5.34
CA ASP A 277 6.28 -8.67 -5.06
C ASP A 277 6.91 -8.52 -3.67
N LEU A 278 7.60 -9.55 -3.21
CA LEU A 278 8.22 -9.57 -1.89
C LEU A 278 9.28 -8.47 -1.72
N PHE A 279 10.03 -8.14 -2.77
CA PHE A 279 11.04 -7.09 -2.73
C PHE A 279 10.41 -5.72 -2.48
N SER A 280 9.38 -5.35 -3.24
CA SER A 280 8.63 -4.10 -3.07
C SER A 280 7.95 -4.03 -1.69
N ARG A 281 7.42 -5.16 -1.17
CA ARG A 281 6.84 -5.24 0.19
C ARG A 281 7.89 -4.93 1.26
N ARG A 282 9.12 -5.46 1.14
CA ARG A 282 10.24 -5.15 2.06
C ARG A 282 10.61 -3.67 2.05
N ILE A 283 10.62 -3.05 0.87
CA ILE A 283 10.89 -1.61 0.74
C ILE A 283 9.83 -0.82 1.49
N ILE A 284 8.54 -1.12 1.29
CA ILE A 284 7.44 -0.46 2.02
C ILE A 284 7.58 -0.70 3.53
N ALA A 285 7.78 -1.95 3.96
CA ALA A 285 7.94 -2.28 5.37
C ALA A 285 9.02 -1.43 6.05
N ARG A 286 10.19 -1.31 5.41
CA ARG A 286 11.28 -0.47 5.89
C ARG A 286 10.88 0.99 5.97
N ALA A 287 10.28 1.53 4.90
CA ALA A 287 9.87 2.93 4.84
C ALA A 287 8.85 3.29 5.93
N LEU A 288 7.88 2.40 6.22
CA LEU A 288 6.89 2.61 7.28
C LEU A 288 7.52 2.57 8.67
N ARG A 289 8.41 1.61 8.92
CA ARG A 289 9.15 1.51 10.18
C ARG A 289 10.08 2.71 10.40
N ASP A 290 10.76 3.17 9.35
CA ASP A 290 11.63 4.35 9.44
C ASP A 290 10.82 5.62 9.70
N HIS A 291 9.63 5.75 9.10
CA HIS A 291 8.71 6.86 9.36
C HIS A 291 8.23 6.86 10.82
N ALA A 292 7.84 5.69 11.37
CA ALA A 292 7.45 5.56 12.78
C ALA A 292 8.60 5.86 13.73
N LYS A 293 9.83 5.36 13.46
CA LYS A 293 11.03 5.67 14.25
C LYS A 293 11.38 7.15 14.25
N ALA A 294 11.05 7.88 13.18
CA ALA A 294 11.20 9.33 13.11
C ALA A 294 10.13 10.10 13.90
N GLY A 295 9.19 9.40 14.53
CA GLY A 295 8.10 9.96 15.34
C GLY A 295 6.78 10.14 14.60
N GLY A 296 6.70 9.75 13.32
CA GLY A 296 5.46 9.72 12.55
C GLY A 296 4.55 8.56 12.98
N THR A 297 3.26 8.70 12.78
CA THR A 297 2.28 7.64 13.01
C THR A 297 1.84 7.05 11.69
N VAL A 298 1.76 5.73 11.60
CA VAL A 298 1.26 5.03 10.41
C VAL A 298 -0.02 4.28 10.77
N ILE A 299 -1.07 4.47 9.97
CA ILE A 299 -2.29 3.65 10.06
C ILE A 299 -2.55 3.07 8.67
N MET A 300 -2.48 1.77 8.52
CA MET A 300 -2.71 1.08 7.26
C MET A 300 -3.93 0.17 7.33
N ALA A 301 -4.77 0.21 6.32
CA ALA A 301 -5.82 -0.78 6.08
C ALA A 301 -5.26 -1.85 5.15
N THR A 302 -5.34 -3.12 5.54
CA THR A 302 -4.82 -4.22 4.71
C THR A 302 -5.56 -5.54 4.96
N HIS A 303 -5.57 -6.39 3.95
CA HIS A 303 -5.95 -7.80 4.07
C HIS A 303 -4.71 -8.73 4.08
N ASP A 304 -3.51 -8.17 4.00
CA ASP A 304 -2.23 -8.86 4.03
C ASP A 304 -1.79 -9.06 5.48
N LEU A 305 -2.22 -10.18 6.06
CA LEU A 305 -1.98 -10.48 7.47
C LEU A 305 -0.51 -10.74 7.76
N ASP A 306 0.20 -11.40 6.84
CA ASP A 306 1.64 -11.65 6.98
C ASP A 306 2.44 -10.34 7.02
N PHE A 307 2.02 -9.33 6.25
CA PHE A 307 2.61 -8.00 6.28
C PHE A 307 2.27 -7.28 7.58
N ALA A 308 0.99 -7.32 8.00
CA ALA A 308 0.55 -6.70 9.24
C ALA A 308 1.30 -7.27 10.45
N GLU A 309 1.43 -8.60 10.55
CA GLU A 309 2.16 -9.27 11.64
C GLU A 309 3.62 -8.80 11.76
N GLN A 310 4.30 -8.57 10.63
CA GLN A 310 5.72 -8.23 10.62
C GLN A 310 6.00 -6.73 10.79
N VAL A 311 5.04 -5.86 10.44
CA VAL A 311 5.26 -4.42 10.37
C VAL A 311 4.52 -3.64 11.43
N ALA A 312 3.34 -4.09 11.88
CA ALA A 312 2.53 -3.36 12.83
C ALA A 312 3.04 -3.49 14.28
N ASP A 313 2.79 -2.46 15.07
CA ASP A 313 2.92 -2.48 16.53
C ASP A 313 1.60 -2.91 17.18
N ASP A 314 0.45 -2.56 16.55
CA ASP A 314 -0.87 -2.99 16.92
C ASP A 314 -1.67 -3.43 15.70
N VAL A 315 -2.48 -4.48 15.86
CA VAL A 315 -3.45 -4.96 14.88
C VAL A 315 -4.85 -4.65 15.38
N VAL A 316 -5.62 -3.94 14.56
CA VAL A 316 -7.01 -3.55 14.85
C VAL A 316 -7.93 -4.36 13.98
N MET A 317 -8.71 -5.25 14.58
CA MET A 317 -9.70 -6.03 13.84
C MET A 317 -11.01 -5.25 13.69
N MET A 318 -11.44 -5.09 12.45
CA MET A 318 -12.67 -4.41 12.11
C MET A 318 -13.68 -5.39 11.51
N PHE A 319 -14.89 -5.41 12.08
CA PHE A 319 -15.98 -6.27 11.63
C PHE A 319 -17.31 -5.50 11.61
N ASP A 320 -18.04 -5.56 10.51
CA ASP A 320 -19.38 -4.93 10.32
C ASP A 320 -19.47 -3.45 10.77
N GLY A 321 -18.41 -2.70 10.56
CA GLY A 321 -18.36 -1.27 10.91
C GLY A 321 -17.97 -0.97 12.35
N GLU A 322 -17.58 -1.97 13.14
CA GLU A 322 -17.18 -1.87 14.52
C GLU A 322 -15.73 -2.35 14.72
N ILE A 323 -15.08 -1.91 15.81
CA ILE A 323 -13.79 -2.46 16.22
C ILE A 323 -14.05 -3.66 17.12
N ALA A 324 -13.60 -4.84 16.71
CA ALA A 324 -13.72 -6.07 17.46
C ALA A 324 -12.63 -6.22 18.52
N CYS A 325 -11.38 -5.92 18.18
CA CYS A 325 -10.25 -5.87 19.11
C CYS A 325 -9.12 -4.98 18.56
N MET A 326 -8.18 -4.63 19.44
CA MET A 326 -6.92 -3.98 19.13
C MET A 326 -5.85 -4.58 20.02
N GLU A 327 -4.90 -5.29 19.44
CA GLU A 327 -3.92 -6.09 20.17
C GLU A 327 -2.55 -6.04 19.46
N PRO A 328 -1.45 -6.25 20.20
CA PRO A 328 -0.14 -6.50 19.59
C PRO A 328 -0.20 -7.70 18.64
N PRO A 329 0.59 -7.72 17.55
CA PRO A 329 0.57 -8.83 16.58
C PRO A 329 0.77 -10.21 17.21
N ALA A 330 1.67 -10.32 18.20
CA ALA A 330 1.94 -11.58 18.87
C ALA A 330 0.70 -12.19 19.53
N ASP A 331 -0.10 -11.35 20.19
CA ASP A 331 -1.33 -11.77 20.88
C ASP A 331 -2.46 -12.00 19.88
N PHE A 332 -2.62 -11.07 18.92
CA PHE A 332 -3.65 -11.15 17.87
C PHE A 332 -3.57 -12.44 17.06
N PHE A 333 -2.38 -12.86 16.63
CA PHE A 333 -2.19 -14.05 15.79
C PHE A 333 -2.07 -15.35 16.58
N ALA A 334 -1.76 -15.31 17.91
CA ALA A 334 -1.67 -16.51 18.74
C ALA A 334 -3.05 -17.12 19.03
N ASP A 335 -4.05 -16.28 19.35
CA ASP A 335 -5.36 -16.73 19.87
C ASP A 335 -6.50 -16.60 18.85
N ASN A 336 -6.26 -15.97 17.70
CA ASN A 336 -7.33 -15.67 16.75
C ASN A 336 -7.66 -16.87 15.86
N VAL A 337 -8.76 -17.56 16.19
CA VAL A 337 -9.24 -18.76 15.47
C VAL A 337 -9.62 -18.44 14.01
N PHE A 338 -10.00 -17.19 13.70
CA PHE A 338 -10.41 -16.76 12.36
C PHE A 338 -9.24 -16.49 11.41
N TYR A 339 -8.03 -16.33 11.94
CA TYR A 339 -6.83 -15.96 11.18
C TYR A 339 -5.63 -16.87 11.47
N ARG A 340 -5.87 -18.14 11.80
CA ARG A 340 -4.77 -19.12 11.81
C ARG A 340 -4.32 -19.37 10.37
N ALA A 341 -3.07 -19.02 10.11
CA ALA A 341 -2.39 -19.31 8.84
C ALA A 341 -2.07 -20.81 8.71
#